data_1772884cd2c99c5b106fabea44e7e1ae
#
_entry.id   1772884cd2c99c5b106fabea44e7e1ae
#
_cell.length_a   1.000
_cell.length_b   1.000
_cell.length_c   1.000
_cell.angle_alpha   90.00
_cell.angle_beta   90.00
_cell.angle_gamma   90.00
#
_symmetry.space_group_name_H-M   'P 1'
#
loop_
_entity.id
_entity.type
_entity.pdbx_description
1 polymer ?
#
loop_
_entity_poly.entity_id
_entity_poly.type
_entity_poly.pdbx_seq_one_letter_code
_entity_poly.pdbx_strand_id
1 'polypeptide(L)'
;MIQMRSILDVADNSGARKISIINPIGGSTGRYARLGDIVTASVKEATPESNVKKGQVVKAVIVRTTKELRRRDGTYIRFDRNAAVIINNEGEPVGTRVFGPVARELRERRFMKIISLAPEVL
;
A
#
# COMPACT_ATOMS: atom_id res chain seq x y z
N MET A 1 9.20 8.14 -1.25
CA MET A 1 7.94 8.89 -1.08
C MET A 1 7.06 8.73 -2.30
N ILE A 2 5.78 8.63 -2.06
CA ILE A 2 4.78 8.39 -3.10
C ILE A 2 3.98 9.66 -3.27
N GLN A 3 3.83 10.10 -4.51
CA GLN A 3 3.09 11.34 -4.80
C GLN A 3 1.94 11.06 -5.77
N MET A 4 1.13 12.09 -6.01
CA MET A 4 0.03 12.04 -6.97
C MET A 4 0.52 11.51 -8.32
N ARG A 5 -0.27 10.63 -8.96
CA ARG A 5 0.02 9.97 -10.24
C ARG A 5 1.14 8.93 -10.20
N SER A 6 1.74 8.65 -9.05
CA SER A 6 2.66 7.53 -8.95
C SER A 6 1.93 6.22 -9.19
N ILE A 7 2.57 5.30 -9.90
CA ILE A 7 2.01 3.98 -10.16
C ILE A 7 2.67 2.99 -9.22
N LEU A 8 1.86 2.21 -8.53
CA LEU A 8 2.30 1.24 -7.54
C LEU A 8 1.88 -0.15 -7.96
N ASP A 9 2.71 -1.13 -7.62
CA ASP A 9 2.30 -2.53 -7.69
C ASP A 9 1.36 -2.84 -6.52
N VAL A 10 0.43 -3.76 -6.74
CA VAL A 10 -0.48 -4.22 -5.68
C VAL A 10 0.05 -5.55 -5.15
N ALA A 11 0.28 -5.60 -3.84
CA ALA A 11 0.96 -6.72 -3.19
C ALA A 11 -0.03 -7.73 -2.58
N ASP A 12 -1.25 -7.79 -3.11
CA ASP A 12 -2.25 -8.72 -2.59
C ASP A 12 -2.99 -9.45 -3.72
N ASN A 13 -3.89 -10.34 -3.34
CA ASN A 13 -4.69 -11.13 -4.27
C ASN A 13 -6.12 -10.57 -4.46
N SER A 14 -6.32 -9.28 -4.24
CA SER A 14 -7.62 -8.63 -4.44
C SER A 14 -8.06 -8.60 -5.91
N GLY A 15 -7.12 -8.81 -6.83
CA GLY A 15 -7.36 -8.76 -8.26
C GLY A 15 -6.78 -7.53 -8.93
N ALA A 16 -6.56 -6.45 -8.22
CA ALA A 16 -5.85 -5.30 -8.75
C ALA A 16 -4.36 -5.64 -8.87
N ARG A 17 -3.73 -5.19 -9.96
CA ARG A 17 -2.30 -5.41 -10.19
C ARG A 17 -1.51 -4.12 -10.10
N LYS A 18 -2.05 -3.02 -10.61
CA LYS A 18 -1.42 -1.70 -10.55
C LYS A 18 -2.45 -0.65 -10.23
N ILE A 19 -2.04 0.31 -9.43
CA ILE A 19 -2.88 1.46 -9.06
C ILE A 19 -2.10 2.73 -9.29
N SER A 20 -2.83 3.82 -9.59
CA SER A 20 -2.27 5.16 -9.70
C SER A 20 -2.81 6.01 -8.57
N ILE A 21 -1.94 6.69 -7.86
CA ILE A 21 -2.30 7.49 -6.71
C ILE A 21 -3.09 8.72 -7.15
N ILE A 22 -4.26 8.92 -6.54
CA ILE A 22 -5.04 10.15 -6.71
C ILE A 22 -4.57 11.17 -5.68
N ASN A 23 -4.65 10.83 -4.39
CA ASN A 23 -4.07 11.68 -3.34
C ASN A 23 -3.88 10.88 -2.05
N PRO A 24 -2.91 11.27 -1.21
CA PRO A 24 -2.79 10.72 0.14
C PRO A 24 -3.94 11.20 1.03
N ILE A 25 -4.31 10.37 2.01
CA ILE A 25 -5.38 10.68 2.96
C ILE A 25 -4.75 10.92 4.33
N GLY A 26 -5.25 11.91 5.05
CA GLY A 26 -4.95 12.12 6.47
C GLY A 26 -3.69 12.88 6.78
N GLY A 27 -3.04 13.46 5.81
CA GLY A 27 -1.88 14.33 6.03
C GLY A 27 -2.28 15.80 5.92
N SER A 28 -1.71 16.65 6.76
CA SER A 28 -1.98 18.09 6.68
C SER A 28 -1.42 18.72 5.39
N THR A 29 -0.39 18.12 4.80
CA THR A 29 0.22 18.60 3.57
C THR A 29 -0.25 17.88 2.32
N GLY A 30 -0.73 16.66 2.43
CA GLY A 30 -1.40 15.91 1.37
C GLY A 30 -0.62 15.64 0.08
N ARG A 31 0.66 15.95 0.01
CA ARG A 31 1.43 15.83 -1.23
C ARG A 31 2.13 14.48 -1.39
N TYR A 32 2.59 13.89 -0.30
CA TYR A 32 3.40 12.67 -0.32
C TYR A 32 2.86 11.65 0.66
N ALA A 33 2.90 10.39 0.27
CA ALA A 33 2.58 9.28 1.13
C ALA A 33 3.85 8.50 1.46
N ARG A 34 3.90 7.96 2.67
CA ARG A 34 5.01 7.17 3.20
C ARG A 34 4.52 5.77 3.56
N LEU A 35 5.43 4.93 4.04
CA LEU A 35 5.07 3.61 4.55
C LEU A 35 3.98 3.72 5.62
N GLY A 36 2.93 2.93 5.46
CA GLY A 36 1.80 2.91 6.38
C GLY A 36 0.74 3.98 6.15
N ASP A 37 0.93 4.87 5.18
CA ASP A 37 -0.08 5.88 4.87
C ASP A 37 -1.18 5.30 3.97
N ILE A 38 -2.39 5.82 4.16
CA ILE A 38 -3.54 5.47 3.33
C ILE A 38 -3.61 6.44 2.17
N VAL A 39 -3.85 5.92 0.97
CA VAL A 39 -4.01 6.72 -0.23
C VAL A 39 -5.29 6.35 -0.95
N THR A 40 -5.86 7.31 -1.67
CA THR A 40 -6.91 7.06 -2.65
C THR A 40 -6.24 6.83 -3.99
N ALA A 41 -6.64 5.79 -4.69
CA ALA A 41 -6.00 5.41 -5.94
C ALA A 41 -7.03 4.90 -6.94
N SER A 42 -6.66 4.96 -8.22
CA SER A 42 -7.47 4.37 -9.28
C SER A 42 -6.78 3.12 -9.81
N VAL A 43 -7.54 2.07 -10.05
CA VAL A 43 -7.01 0.80 -10.54
C VAL A 43 -6.67 0.92 -12.02
N LYS A 44 -5.42 0.68 -12.38
CA LYS A 44 -4.94 0.75 -13.77
C LYS A 44 -4.89 -0.60 -14.47
N GLU A 45 -4.58 -1.65 -13.73
CA GLU A 45 -4.60 -3.02 -14.22
C GLU A 45 -5.25 -3.92 -13.18
N ALA A 46 -6.12 -4.80 -13.64
CA ALA A 46 -6.81 -5.75 -12.77
C ALA A 46 -7.05 -7.07 -13.52
N THR A 47 -7.18 -8.15 -12.74
CA THR A 47 -7.57 -9.45 -13.27
C THR A 47 -9.03 -9.39 -13.73
N PRO A 48 -9.37 -9.91 -14.93
CA PRO A 48 -10.74 -9.74 -15.50
C PRO A 48 -11.88 -10.25 -14.62
N GLU A 49 -11.64 -11.30 -13.84
CA GLU A 49 -12.70 -11.94 -13.04
C GLU A 49 -12.68 -11.53 -11.57
N SER A 50 -11.94 -10.48 -11.22
CA SER A 50 -11.81 -10.06 -9.82
C SER A 50 -12.94 -9.12 -9.41
N ASN A 51 -13.10 -8.98 -8.10
CA ASN A 51 -14.05 -8.02 -7.52
C ASN A 51 -13.60 -6.58 -7.70
N VAL A 52 -12.31 -6.36 -7.87
CA VAL A 52 -11.72 -5.05 -8.12
C VAL A 52 -11.49 -4.90 -9.61
N LYS A 53 -12.09 -3.89 -10.22
CA LYS A 53 -12.07 -3.70 -11.66
C LYS A 53 -11.27 -2.48 -12.08
N LYS A 54 -10.73 -2.53 -13.30
CA LYS A 54 -9.99 -1.42 -13.89
C LYS A 54 -10.85 -0.15 -13.89
N GLY A 55 -10.25 0.95 -13.51
CA GLY A 55 -10.92 2.25 -13.42
C GLY A 55 -11.60 2.53 -12.10
N GLN A 56 -11.75 1.52 -11.24
CA GLN A 56 -12.37 1.69 -9.93
C GLN A 56 -11.48 2.55 -9.02
N VAL A 57 -12.08 3.39 -8.19
CA VAL A 57 -11.39 4.16 -7.16
C VAL A 57 -11.40 3.35 -5.87
N VAL A 58 -10.20 3.15 -5.31
CA VAL A 58 -10.01 2.32 -4.11
C VAL A 58 -9.12 3.04 -3.11
N LYS A 59 -9.15 2.57 -1.87
CA LYS A 59 -8.20 2.98 -0.83
C LYS A 59 -7.13 1.91 -0.70
N ALA A 60 -5.91 2.34 -0.45
CA ALA A 60 -4.78 1.43 -0.30
C ALA A 60 -3.84 1.94 0.78
N VAL A 61 -3.06 1.01 1.34
CA VAL A 61 -2.01 1.30 2.32
C VAL A 61 -0.67 1.02 1.68
N ILE A 62 0.26 1.96 1.78
CA ILE A 62 1.61 1.79 1.26
C ILE A 62 2.36 0.80 2.15
N VAL A 63 2.81 -0.32 1.57
CA VAL A 63 3.51 -1.37 2.33
C VAL A 63 5.00 -1.44 1.99
N ARG A 64 5.41 -0.94 0.82
CA ARG A 64 6.80 -0.90 0.38
C ARG A 64 7.08 0.39 -0.37
N THR A 65 8.27 0.97 -0.17
CA THR A 65 8.70 2.15 -0.94
C THR A 65 10.15 1.97 -1.37
N THR A 66 10.49 2.54 -2.53
CA THR A 66 11.88 2.57 -3.02
C THR A 66 12.69 3.65 -2.30
N LYS A 67 12.03 4.68 -1.78
CA LYS A 67 12.69 5.72 -0.99
C LYS A 67 12.94 5.18 0.41
N GLU A 68 14.18 5.32 0.89
CA GLU A 68 14.54 4.87 2.23
C GLU A 68 13.76 5.61 3.32
N LEU A 69 13.40 4.86 4.36
CA LEU A 69 12.80 5.39 5.58
C LEU A 69 13.80 5.23 6.71
N ARG A 70 14.12 6.34 7.38
CA ARG A 70 14.95 6.30 8.59
C ARG A 70 14.11 5.88 9.77
N ARG A 71 14.55 4.85 10.47
CA ARG A 71 13.92 4.37 11.70
C ARG A 71 14.50 5.07 12.92
N ARG A 72 13.80 4.97 14.06
CA ARG A 72 14.23 5.60 15.31
C ARG A 72 15.56 5.12 15.81
N ASP A 73 15.92 3.87 15.54
CA ASP A 73 17.20 3.27 15.95
C ASP A 73 18.37 3.66 15.03
N GLY A 74 18.13 4.52 14.04
CA GLY A 74 19.14 4.98 13.09
C GLY A 74 19.32 4.12 11.87
N THR A 75 18.62 2.98 11.77
CA THR A 75 18.68 2.14 10.57
C THR A 75 17.76 2.68 9.48
N TYR A 76 18.02 2.25 8.26
CA TYR A 76 17.20 2.62 7.10
C TYR A 76 16.61 1.36 6.49
N ILE A 77 15.38 1.49 5.96
CA ILE A 77 14.75 0.44 5.17
C ILE A 77 14.31 1.00 3.84
N ARG A 78 14.52 0.23 2.78
CA ARG A 78 13.99 0.50 1.44
C ARG A 78 13.71 -0.81 0.73
N PHE A 79 12.85 -0.74 -0.25
CA PHE A 79 12.46 -1.90 -1.06
C PHE A 79 12.78 -1.63 -2.53
N ASP A 80 12.76 -2.67 -3.35
CA ASP A 80 13.06 -2.55 -4.77
C ASP A 80 11.96 -1.83 -5.55
N ARG A 81 10.72 -1.92 -5.06
CA ARG A 81 9.55 -1.33 -5.73
C ARG A 81 8.60 -0.72 -4.72
N ASN A 82 7.82 0.24 -5.20
CA ASN A 82 6.70 0.77 -4.44
C ASN A 82 5.53 -0.20 -4.55
N ALA A 83 4.90 -0.54 -3.43
CA ALA A 83 3.76 -1.44 -3.42
C ALA A 83 2.76 -1.04 -2.36
N ALA A 84 1.50 -1.41 -2.60
CA ALA A 84 0.40 -1.11 -1.71
C ALA A 84 -0.53 -2.32 -1.61
N VAL A 85 -1.34 -2.33 -0.55
CA VAL A 85 -2.38 -3.33 -0.33
C VAL A 85 -3.72 -2.62 -0.34
N ILE A 86 -4.67 -3.14 -1.10
CA ILE A 86 -6.02 -2.58 -1.19
C ILE A 86 -6.77 -2.82 0.13
N ILE A 87 -7.38 -1.78 0.66
CA ILE A 87 -8.17 -1.87 1.88
C ILE A 87 -9.61 -1.40 1.62
N ASN A 88 -10.52 -1.81 2.49
CA ASN A 88 -11.90 -1.32 2.47
C ASN A 88 -12.03 -0.05 3.32
N ASN A 89 -13.25 0.46 3.45
CA ASN A 89 -13.52 1.68 4.23
C ASN A 89 -13.25 1.50 5.73
N GLU A 90 -13.19 0.27 6.20
CA GLU A 90 -12.91 -0.06 7.60
C GLU A 90 -11.40 -0.24 7.88
N GLY A 91 -10.57 -0.10 6.86
CA GLY A 91 -9.12 -0.26 6.99
C GLY A 91 -8.65 -1.71 6.93
N GLU A 92 -9.51 -2.64 6.57
CA GLU A 92 -9.16 -4.06 6.46
C GLU A 92 -8.76 -4.42 5.03
N PRO A 93 -7.81 -5.36 4.84
CA PRO A 93 -7.43 -5.78 3.50
C PRO A 93 -8.59 -6.46 2.77
N VAL A 94 -8.78 -6.11 1.51
CA VAL A 94 -9.80 -6.72 0.66
C VAL A 94 -9.39 -8.13 0.25
N GLY A 95 -8.10 -8.33 -0.01
CA GLY A 95 -7.56 -9.65 -0.35
C GLY A 95 -7.34 -10.53 0.88
N THR A 96 -7.13 -11.81 0.62
CA THR A 96 -6.88 -12.81 1.67
C THR A 96 -5.40 -13.14 1.82
N ARG A 97 -4.55 -12.67 0.91
CA ARG A 97 -3.10 -12.93 0.93
C ARG A 97 -2.33 -11.67 0.60
N VAL A 98 -1.15 -11.55 1.21
CA VAL A 98 -0.20 -10.49 0.89
C VAL A 98 1.07 -11.14 0.35
N PHE A 99 1.58 -10.62 -0.76
CA PHE A 99 2.76 -11.13 -1.43
C PHE A 99 3.99 -10.30 -1.10
N GLY A 100 5.07 -10.98 -0.75
CA GLY A 100 6.34 -10.35 -0.44
C GLY A 100 6.37 -9.67 0.92
N PRO A 101 7.52 -9.05 1.26
CA PRO A 101 7.70 -8.42 2.57
C PRO A 101 6.88 -7.13 2.71
N VAL A 102 6.55 -6.79 3.94
CA VAL A 102 5.97 -5.50 4.28
C VAL A 102 6.82 -4.83 5.37
N ALA A 103 6.73 -3.51 5.47
CA ALA A 103 7.44 -2.78 6.51
C ALA A 103 6.73 -2.92 7.86
N ARG A 104 7.51 -3.06 8.93
CA ARG A 104 6.95 -3.21 10.28
C ARG A 104 6.30 -1.92 10.80
N GLU A 105 6.50 -0.78 10.14
CA GLU A 105 5.83 0.47 10.46
C GLU A 105 4.30 0.37 10.36
N LEU A 106 3.78 -0.61 9.61
CA LEU A 106 2.35 -0.88 9.55
C LEU A 106 1.75 -1.25 10.91
N ARG A 107 2.54 -1.88 11.78
CA ARG A 107 2.12 -2.22 13.15
C ARG A 107 1.82 -0.96 13.96
N GLU A 108 2.63 0.07 13.81
CA GLU A 108 2.44 1.35 14.49
C GLU A 108 1.20 2.08 13.98
N ARG A 109 0.81 1.82 12.74
CA ARG A 109 -0.38 2.41 12.12
C ARG A 109 -1.62 1.53 12.25
N ARG A 110 -1.54 0.46 13.05
CA ARG A 110 -2.67 -0.44 13.37
C ARG A 110 -3.17 -1.31 12.21
N PHE A 111 -2.34 -1.60 11.24
CA PHE A 111 -2.69 -2.51 10.15
C PHE A 111 -2.27 -3.94 10.47
N MET A 112 -2.75 -4.46 11.59
CA MET A 112 -2.35 -5.76 12.12
C MET A 112 -2.77 -6.91 11.21
N LYS A 113 -3.91 -6.79 10.53
CA LYS A 113 -4.35 -7.84 9.62
C LYS A 113 -3.41 -7.97 8.41
N ILE A 114 -2.91 -6.86 7.89
CA ILE A 114 -1.94 -6.87 6.80
C ILE A 114 -0.66 -7.56 7.27
N ILE A 115 -0.19 -7.22 8.46
CA ILE A 115 1.02 -7.83 9.04
C ILE A 115 0.84 -9.33 9.23
N SER A 116 -0.34 -9.76 9.71
CA SER A 116 -0.59 -11.19 9.92
C SER A 116 -0.66 -11.99 8.62
N LEU A 117 -1.07 -11.35 7.52
CA LEU A 117 -1.13 -11.99 6.21
C LEU A 117 0.20 -11.98 5.47
N ALA A 118 1.12 -11.11 5.86
CA ALA A 118 2.39 -10.95 5.16
C ALA A 118 3.32 -12.14 5.45
N PRO A 119 4.03 -12.66 4.43
CA PRO A 119 4.97 -13.75 4.65
C PRO A 119 6.23 -13.30 5.39
N GLU A 120 6.56 -12.02 5.34
CA GLU A 120 7.74 -11.48 5.99
C GLU A 120 7.49 -10.03 6.39
N VAL A 121 7.92 -9.66 7.59
CA VAL A 121 7.80 -8.29 8.09
C VAL A 121 9.20 -7.76 8.38
N LEU A 122 9.60 -6.76 7.66
CA LEU A 122 10.93 -6.14 7.77
C LEU A 122 10.79 -4.76 8.41
#